data_88669b2b78a3990d28b324f59af535be
#
_entry.id   88669b2b78a3990d28b324f59af535be
#
_cell.length_a   1.000
_cell.length_b   1.000
_cell.length_c   1.000
_cell.angle_alpha   90.00
_cell.angle_beta   90.00
_cell.angle_gamma   90.00
#
_symmetry.space_group_name_H-M   'P 1'
#
loop_
_entity.id
_entity.type
_entity.pdbx_description
1 polymer ?
#
loop_
_entity_poly.entity_id
_entity_poly.type
_entity_poly.pdbx_seq_one_letter_code
_entity_poly.pdbx_strand_id
1 'polypeptide(L)'
;LIGEKLPGLKPMACANLPYYITSPVLTKLLESRCFSSVTVMVQKEVAQRICSKAGSSDYSAFTVFCNYYAQPKLLFDVPPSCFMPQPKVTSAVLTLKMRSEPVAEIIDEGLFFRVVRAAFAQRRKTLLNALASGLGGMSKEDLTAVLESCGISPTVRGETLDIPAFAA
;
A
#
# COMPACT_ATOMS: atom_id res chain seq x y z
N LEU A 1 6.37 -22.80 -5.70
CA LEU A 1 7.62 -23.29 -6.31
C LEU A 1 8.83 -23.16 -5.39
N ILE A 2 9.06 -21.99 -4.72
CA ILE A 2 10.22 -21.81 -3.82
C ILE A 2 9.98 -22.58 -2.50
N GLY A 3 8.80 -22.46 -1.90
CA GLY A 3 8.47 -23.15 -0.65
C GLY A 3 8.38 -24.68 -0.77
N GLU A 4 7.97 -25.18 -1.91
CA GLU A 4 7.92 -26.62 -2.21
C GLU A 4 9.31 -27.24 -2.39
N LYS A 5 10.24 -26.48 -2.99
CA LYS A 5 11.60 -26.96 -3.29
C LYS A 5 12.57 -26.82 -2.13
N LEU A 6 12.26 -25.95 -1.16
CA LEU A 6 13.15 -25.61 -0.05
C LEU A 6 12.36 -25.53 1.27
N PRO A 7 11.82 -26.65 1.77
CA PRO A 7 11.04 -26.68 3.00
C PRO A 7 11.90 -26.21 4.18
N GLY A 8 11.32 -25.38 5.02
CA GLY A 8 12.00 -24.83 6.22
C GLY A 8 12.82 -23.56 5.98
N LEU A 9 13.07 -23.16 4.72
CA LEU A 9 13.72 -21.89 4.43
C LEU A 9 12.71 -20.74 4.44
N LYS A 10 13.17 -19.56 4.89
CA LYS A 10 12.42 -18.29 4.81
C LYS A 10 13.09 -17.41 3.74
N PRO A 11 12.66 -17.54 2.48
CA PRO A 11 13.29 -16.78 1.39
C PRO A 11 13.13 -15.28 1.62
N MET A 12 14.15 -14.52 1.22
CA MET A 12 14.14 -13.05 1.25
C MET A 12 14.43 -12.54 -0.17
N ALA A 13 13.77 -11.47 -0.57
CA ALA A 13 14.09 -10.77 -1.81
C ALA A 13 14.93 -9.54 -1.49
N CYS A 14 16.00 -9.33 -2.27
CA CYS A 14 16.81 -8.11 -2.22
C CYS A 14 17.07 -7.63 -3.66
N ALA A 15 16.67 -6.38 -3.96
CA ALA A 15 16.79 -5.86 -5.32
C ALA A 15 16.99 -4.35 -5.39
N ASN A 16 17.80 -3.93 -6.36
CA ASN A 16 17.79 -2.56 -6.87
C ASN A 16 16.75 -2.49 -8.00
N LEU A 17 15.63 -1.82 -7.78
CA LEU A 17 14.53 -1.77 -8.75
C LEU A 17 14.67 -0.57 -9.70
N PRO A 18 14.53 -0.78 -11.02
CA PRO A 18 14.35 0.35 -11.92
C PRO A 18 13.10 1.15 -11.51
N TYR A 19 13.23 2.48 -11.45
CA TYR A 19 12.18 3.34 -10.87
C TYR A 19 10.81 3.19 -11.54
N TYR A 20 10.80 3.00 -12.86
CA TYR A 20 9.55 2.91 -13.65
C TYR A 20 8.74 1.62 -13.45
N ILE A 21 9.34 0.57 -12.84
CA ILE A 21 8.63 -0.69 -12.54
C ILE A 21 8.53 -0.98 -11.05
N THR A 22 8.89 -0.04 -10.19
CA THR A 22 8.90 -0.24 -8.73
C THR A 22 7.56 -0.76 -8.21
N SER A 23 6.43 -0.07 -8.52
CA SER A 23 5.13 -0.45 -8.01
C SER A 23 4.66 -1.82 -8.53
N PRO A 24 4.69 -2.14 -9.84
CA PRO A 24 4.28 -3.45 -10.31
C PRO A 24 5.15 -4.60 -9.79
N VAL A 25 6.47 -4.39 -9.63
CA VAL A 25 7.35 -5.42 -9.07
C VAL A 25 7.05 -5.65 -7.60
N LEU A 26 6.94 -4.59 -6.78
CA LEU A 26 6.58 -4.72 -5.37
C LEU A 26 5.20 -5.38 -5.20
N THR A 27 4.21 -5.01 -6.02
CA THR A 27 2.90 -5.66 -6.02
C THR A 27 3.03 -7.17 -6.18
N LYS A 28 3.75 -7.63 -7.21
CA LYS A 28 3.95 -9.07 -7.45
C LYS A 28 4.70 -9.78 -6.32
N LEU A 29 5.74 -9.15 -5.77
CA LEU A 29 6.51 -9.73 -4.66
C LEU A 29 5.66 -9.88 -3.40
N LEU A 30 4.84 -8.89 -3.05
CA LEU A 30 4.00 -8.91 -1.86
C LEU A 30 2.81 -9.86 -2.02
N GLU A 31 2.10 -9.83 -3.16
CA GLU A 31 0.99 -10.73 -3.45
C GLU A 31 1.40 -12.21 -3.47
N SER A 32 2.63 -12.50 -3.89
CA SER A 32 3.14 -13.88 -3.93
C SER A 32 3.19 -14.54 -2.56
N ARG A 33 3.31 -13.75 -1.48
CA ARG A 33 3.50 -14.21 -0.09
C ARG A 33 4.62 -15.24 0.09
N CYS A 34 5.52 -15.36 -0.92
CA CYS A 34 6.59 -16.36 -0.92
C CYS A 34 7.79 -15.96 -0.07
N PHE A 35 7.92 -14.66 0.26
CA PHE A 35 9.09 -14.12 0.95
C PHE A 35 8.77 -13.78 2.41
N SER A 36 9.76 -13.91 3.29
CA SER A 36 9.66 -13.43 4.67
C SER A 36 9.92 -11.93 4.77
N SER A 37 10.73 -11.40 3.87
CA SER A 37 10.98 -9.97 3.72
C SER A 37 11.39 -9.61 2.30
N VAL A 38 11.11 -8.37 1.91
CA VAL A 38 11.50 -7.78 0.63
C VAL A 38 12.27 -6.50 0.94
N THR A 39 13.56 -6.46 0.61
CA THR A 39 14.41 -5.27 0.76
C THR A 39 14.72 -4.72 -0.60
N VAL A 40 14.39 -3.46 -0.84
CA VAL A 40 14.56 -2.83 -2.15
C VAL A 40 15.13 -1.44 -2.06
N MET A 41 15.88 -1.06 -3.09
CA MET A 41 16.27 0.32 -3.33
C MET A 41 15.34 0.92 -4.39
N VAL A 42 14.73 2.06 -4.06
CA VAL A 42 13.75 2.78 -4.88
C VAL A 42 14.00 4.29 -4.77
N GLN A 43 13.23 5.10 -5.49
CA GLN A 43 13.26 6.56 -5.28
C GLN A 43 12.85 6.90 -3.84
N LYS A 44 13.51 7.87 -3.21
CA LYS A 44 13.24 8.30 -1.83
C LYS A 44 11.77 8.68 -1.61
N GLU A 45 11.18 9.40 -2.55
CA GLU A 45 9.75 9.77 -2.51
C GLU A 45 8.84 8.53 -2.43
N VAL A 46 9.15 7.48 -3.22
CA VAL A 46 8.38 6.22 -3.21
C VAL A 46 8.53 5.51 -1.86
N ALA A 47 9.76 5.46 -1.32
CA ALA A 47 10.00 4.86 0.00
C ALA A 47 9.26 5.61 1.12
N GLN A 48 9.28 6.94 1.10
CA GLN A 48 8.55 7.80 2.05
C GLN A 48 7.05 7.56 1.95
N ARG A 49 6.50 7.50 0.73
CA ARG A 49 5.08 7.20 0.47
C ARG A 49 4.67 5.84 1.02
N ILE A 50 5.47 4.79 0.81
CA ILE A 50 5.21 3.44 1.34
C ILE A 50 5.20 3.44 2.87
N CYS A 51 6.08 4.22 3.51
CA CYS A 51 6.22 4.31 4.96
C CYS A 51 5.30 5.36 5.60
N SER A 52 4.49 6.08 4.82
CA SER A 52 3.62 7.14 5.32
C SER A 52 2.45 6.59 6.16
N LYS A 53 1.84 7.45 6.97
CA LYS A 53 0.70 7.09 7.84
C LYS A 53 -0.58 7.75 7.34
N ALA A 54 -1.73 7.18 7.70
CA ALA A 54 -3.03 7.79 7.46
C ALA A 54 -3.06 9.25 7.94
N GLY A 55 -3.68 10.11 7.15
CA GLY A 55 -3.74 11.56 7.39
C GLY A 55 -2.56 12.37 6.86
N SER A 56 -1.48 11.71 6.39
CA SER A 56 -0.36 12.43 5.78
C SER A 56 -0.56 12.68 4.28
N SER A 57 0.10 13.72 3.74
CA SER A 57 0.02 14.09 2.31
C SER A 57 0.47 12.98 1.36
N ASP A 58 1.40 12.14 1.79
CA ASP A 58 1.99 11.08 0.98
C ASP A 58 1.20 9.76 1.04
N TYR A 59 0.24 9.66 1.96
CA TYR A 59 -0.58 8.47 2.12
C TYR A 59 -1.42 8.19 0.87
N SER A 60 -1.45 6.95 0.43
CA SER A 60 -2.02 6.57 -0.86
C SER A 60 -2.56 5.13 -0.84
N ALA A 61 -3.33 4.75 -1.87
CA ALA A 61 -3.76 3.37 -2.05
C ALA A 61 -2.58 2.39 -2.07
N PHE A 62 -1.43 2.78 -2.64
CA PHE A 62 -0.23 1.93 -2.65
C PHE A 62 0.40 1.81 -1.26
N THR A 63 0.29 2.84 -0.42
CA THR A 63 0.68 2.78 1.00
C THR A 63 -0.17 1.75 1.74
N VAL A 64 -1.51 1.81 1.57
CA VAL A 64 -2.45 0.84 2.15
C VAL A 64 -2.09 -0.57 1.68
N PHE A 65 -1.88 -0.76 0.38
CA PHE A 65 -1.49 -2.03 -0.21
C PHE A 65 -0.21 -2.60 0.43
N CYS A 66 0.87 -1.83 0.48
CA CYS A 66 2.14 -2.29 1.07
C CYS A 66 2.00 -2.62 2.56
N ASN A 67 1.26 -1.79 3.31
CA ASN A 67 1.06 -1.97 4.74
C ASN A 67 0.08 -3.11 5.07
N TYR A 68 -0.78 -3.49 4.15
CA TYR A 68 -1.63 -4.67 4.28
C TYR A 68 -0.80 -5.96 4.30
N TYR A 69 0.12 -6.12 3.36
CA TYR A 69 0.96 -7.33 3.24
C TYR A 69 2.16 -7.34 4.17
N ALA A 70 2.74 -6.18 4.48
CA ALA A 70 4.02 -6.08 5.17
C ALA A 70 4.09 -4.91 6.15
N GLN A 71 5.16 -4.89 6.94
CA GLN A 71 5.55 -3.76 7.78
C GLN A 71 6.73 -3.05 7.10
N PRO A 72 6.52 -1.94 6.39
CA PRO A 72 7.59 -1.21 5.75
C PRO A 72 8.43 -0.46 6.77
N LYS A 73 9.75 -0.43 6.53
CA LYS A 73 10.72 0.34 7.31
C LYS A 73 11.76 0.93 6.37
N LEU A 74 11.87 2.26 6.36
CA LEU A 74 12.95 2.96 5.69
C LEU A 74 14.24 2.70 6.46
N LEU A 75 15.30 2.30 5.77
CA LEU A 75 16.58 1.97 6.37
C LEU A 75 17.56 3.14 6.25
N PHE A 76 17.88 3.59 5.04
CA PHE A 76 18.77 4.70 4.78
C PHE A 76 18.59 5.28 3.38
N ASP A 77 19.06 6.51 3.20
CA ASP A 77 19.09 7.19 1.91
C ASP A 77 20.39 6.85 1.15
N VAL A 78 20.30 6.84 -0.19
CA VAL A 78 21.44 6.65 -1.10
C VAL A 78 21.52 7.88 -2.02
N PRO A 79 22.54 8.73 -1.85
CA PRO A 79 22.66 9.96 -2.63
C PRO A 79 23.01 9.67 -4.10
N PRO A 80 22.67 10.59 -5.03
CA PRO A 80 22.97 10.44 -6.45
C PRO A 80 24.45 10.19 -6.78
N SER A 81 25.35 10.69 -5.95
CA SER A 81 26.81 10.51 -6.10
C SER A 81 27.27 9.04 -6.01
N CYS A 82 26.44 8.15 -5.49
CA CYS A 82 26.72 6.70 -5.43
C CYS A 82 26.47 5.97 -6.76
N PHE A 83 26.03 6.68 -7.81
CA PHE A 83 25.64 6.06 -9.08
C PHE A 83 26.43 6.64 -10.27
N MET A 84 26.62 5.82 -11.30
CA MET A 84 27.15 6.24 -12.58
C MET A 84 26.33 5.61 -13.73
N PRO A 85 25.64 6.41 -14.56
CA PRO A 85 25.44 7.87 -14.44
C PRO A 85 24.62 8.26 -13.21
N GLN A 86 24.84 9.47 -12.72
CA GLN A 86 24.10 9.98 -11.56
C GLN A 86 22.63 10.22 -11.88
N PRO A 87 21.69 9.67 -11.10
CA PRO A 87 20.28 9.99 -11.23
C PRO A 87 19.99 11.42 -10.73
N LYS A 88 18.86 11.99 -11.16
CA LYS A 88 18.45 13.34 -10.72
C LYS A 88 17.83 13.37 -9.31
N VAL A 89 17.57 12.20 -8.72
CA VAL A 89 16.84 12.05 -7.47
C VAL A 89 17.61 11.15 -6.50
N THR A 90 17.42 11.39 -5.22
CA THR A 90 17.94 10.53 -4.16
C THR A 90 17.18 9.22 -4.15
N SER A 91 17.86 8.11 -3.95
CA SER A 91 17.29 6.80 -3.68
C SER A 91 17.19 6.55 -2.19
N ALA A 92 16.40 5.57 -1.81
CA ALA A 92 16.36 5.06 -0.44
C ALA A 92 16.22 3.55 -0.44
N VAL A 93 16.80 2.92 0.56
CA VAL A 93 16.62 1.50 0.82
C VAL A 93 15.55 1.34 1.88
N LEU A 94 14.54 0.52 1.59
CA LEU A 94 13.52 0.12 2.56
C LEU A 94 13.41 -1.39 2.60
N THR A 95 12.97 -1.89 3.76
CA THR A 95 12.58 -3.30 3.93
C THR A 95 11.09 -3.38 4.24
N LEU A 96 10.44 -4.38 3.64
CA LEU A 96 9.05 -4.74 3.89
C LEU A 96 9.07 -6.14 4.53
N LYS A 97 8.90 -6.20 5.85
CA LYS A 97 8.80 -7.47 6.57
C LYS A 97 7.38 -8.00 6.41
N MET A 98 7.22 -9.16 5.78
CA MET A 98 5.89 -9.76 5.59
C MET A 98 5.21 -10.01 6.92
N ARG A 99 3.92 -9.74 6.97
CA ARG A 99 3.11 -9.96 8.16
C ARG A 99 2.82 -11.45 8.33
N SER A 100 2.95 -11.94 9.57
CA SER A 100 2.50 -13.27 9.98
C SER A 100 1.00 -13.29 10.30
N GLU A 101 0.47 -12.14 10.69
CA GLU A 101 -0.94 -11.95 11.06
C GLU A 101 -1.53 -10.78 10.26
N PRO A 102 -2.80 -10.87 9.87
CA PRO A 102 -3.49 -9.79 9.16
C PRO A 102 -3.60 -8.53 10.05
N VAL A 103 -3.59 -7.35 9.43
CA VAL A 103 -3.78 -6.06 10.13
C VAL A 103 -5.21 -5.87 10.58
N ALA A 104 -6.15 -6.45 9.84
CA ALA A 104 -7.58 -6.45 10.11
C ALA A 104 -8.17 -7.72 9.50
N GLU A 105 -9.32 -8.14 10.03
CA GLU A 105 -10.09 -9.22 9.43
C GLU A 105 -10.77 -8.71 8.16
N ILE A 106 -10.45 -9.30 7.03
CA ILE A 106 -10.98 -8.89 5.72
C ILE A 106 -11.62 -10.12 5.07
N ILE A 107 -12.93 -10.06 4.88
CA ILE A 107 -13.72 -11.16 4.32
C ILE A 107 -13.46 -11.31 2.82
N ASP A 108 -13.40 -10.19 2.09
CA ASP A 108 -13.15 -10.14 0.64
C ASP A 108 -12.00 -9.15 0.32
N GLU A 109 -10.82 -9.71 0.07
CA GLU A 109 -9.62 -8.93 -0.27
C GLU A 109 -9.83 -8.15 -1.59
N GLY A 110 -10.56 -8.71 -2.53
CA GLY A 110 -10.86 -8.06 -3.82
C GLY A 110 -11.72 -6.82 -3.64
N LEU A 111 -12.78 -6.92 -2.83
CA LEU A 111 -13.65 -5.80 -2.48
C LEU A 111 -12.89 -4.75 -1.69
N PHE A 112 -12.13 -5.15 -0.68
CA PHE A 112 -11.28 -4.26 0.11
C PHE A 112 -10.41 -3.37 -0.78
N PHE A 113 -9.63 -3.95 -1.69
CA PHE A 113 -8.79 -3.16 -2.58
C PHE A 113 -9.55 -2.36 -3.63
N ARG A 114 -10.78 -2.76 -4.00
CA ARG A 114 -11.66 -1.92 -4.83
C ARG A 114 -12.10 -0.67 -4.08
N VAL A 115 -12.53 -0.82 -2.81
CA VAL A 115 -12.90 0.30 -1.93
C VAL A 115 -11.71 1.25 -1.73
N VAL A 116 -10.54 0.73 -1.39
CA VAL A 116 -9.32 1.52 -1.24
C VAL A 116 -9.01 2.30 -2.52
N ARG A 117 -8.99 1.64 -3.68
CA ARG A 117 -8.72 2.33 -4.97
C ARG A 117 -9.74 3.42 -5.26
N ALA A 118 -11.04 3.15 -5.02
CA ALA A 118 -12.11 4.14 -5.21
C ALA A 118 -11.91 5.36 -4.30
N ALA A 119 -11.61 5.15 -3.02
CA ALA A 119 -11.39 6.21 -2.04
C ALA A 119 -10.21 7.15 -2.41
N PHE A 120 -9.16 6.61 -3.03
CA PHE A 120 -8.00 7.39 -3.46
C PHE A 120 -8.05 7.91 -4.91
N ALA A 121 -9.02 7.50 -5.72
CA ALA A 121 -9.13 7.92 -7.12
C ALA A 121 -9.37 9.44 -7.25
N GLN A 122 -10.01 10.05 -6.26
CA GLN A 122 -10.36 11.48 -6.25
C GLN A 122 -9.99 12.14 -4.92
N ARG A 123 -8.70 12.35 -4.66
CA ARG A 123 -8.16 12.86 -3.37
C ARG A 123 -8.84 14.12 -2.81
N ARG A 124 -9.35 15.02 -3.67
CA ARG A 124 -10.02 16.26 -3.26
C ARG A 124 -11.49 16.08 -2.91
N LYS A 125 -12.08 14.92 -3.14
CA LYS A 125 -13.48 14.61 -2.83
C LYS A 125 -13.62 13.95 -1.46
N THR A 126 -14.83 14.06 -0.88
CA THR A 126 -15.21 13.30 0.30
C THR A 126 -15.24 11.81 -0.02
N LEU A 127 -15.10 10.98 1.00
CA LEU A 127 -15.15 9.52 0.87
C LEU A 127 -16.43 9.07 0.16
N LEU A 128 -17.59 9.57 0.59
CA LEU A 128 -18.86 9.28 -0.04
C LEU A 128 -18.84 9.54 -1.56
N ASN A 129 -18.39 10.71 -1.97
CA ASN A 129 -18.35 11.07 -3.39
C ASN A 129 -17.32 10.24 -4.19
N ALA A 130 -16.20 9.88 -3.57
CA ALA A 130 -15.18 9.04 -4.19
C ALA A 130 -15.70 7.61 -4.38
N LEU A 131 -16.34 7.04 -3.35
CA LEU A 131 -16.93 5.68 -3.42
C LEU A 131 -18.10 5.62 -4.40
N ALA A 132 -19.02 6.57 -4.37
CA ALA A 132 -20.14 6.62 -5.31
C ALA A 132 -19.67 6.66 -6.78
N SER A 133 -18.58 7.38 -7.04
CA SER A 133 -17.98 7.43 -8.38
C SER A 133 -17.20 6.18 -8.77
N GLY A 134 -16.55 5.52 -7.80
CA GLY A 134 -15.57 4.45 -8.05
C GLY A 134 -16.11 3.03 -7.95
N LEU A 135 -17.15 2.79 -7.13
CA LEU A 135 -17.70 1.44 -6.95
C LEU A 135 -18.85 1.12 -7.91
N GLY A 136 -19.71 2.12 -8.20
CA GLY A 136 -20.94 1.90 -8.98
C GLY A 136 -21.96 1.01 -8.27
N GLY A 137 -23.21 1.03 -8.74
CA GLY A 137 -24.23 0.08 -8.30
C GLY A 137 -24.89 0.34 -6.93
N MET A 138 -24.43 1.35 -6.15
CA MET A 138 -25.04 1.77 -4.90
C MET A 138 -25.44 3.24 -4.97
N SER A 139 -26.59 3.58 -4.37
CA SER A 139 -26.99 4.98 -4.22
C SER A 139 -26.11 5.70 -3.17
N LYS A 140 -26.10 7.04 -3.19
CA LYS A 140 -25.38 7.79 -2.15
C LYS A 140 -25.99 7.61 -0.78
N GLU A 141 -27.30 7.43 -0.73
CA GLU A 141 -28.06 7.16 0.47
C GLU A 141 -27.64 5.84 1.10
N ASP A 142 -27.55 4.77 0.31
CA ASP A 142 -27.08 3.46 0.79
C ASP A 142 -25.63 3.52 1.27
N LEU A 143 -24.75 4.18 0.50
CA LEU A 143 -23.36 4.38 0.89
C LEU A 143 -23.21 5.18 2.18
N THR A 144 -24.08 6.19 2.37
CA THR A 144 -24.08 6.97 3.61
C THR A 144 -24.47 6.08 4.81
N ALA A 145 -25.53 5.29 4.67
CA ALA A 145 -25.97 4.37 5.72
C ALA A 145 -24.88 3.35 6.08
N VAL A 146 -24.19 2.79 5.07
CA VAL A 146 -23.06 1.85 5.29
C VAL A 146 -21.92 2.55 6.03
N LEU A 147 -21.47 3.73 5.58
CA LEU A 147 -20.38 4.45 6.25
C LEU A 147 -20.72 4.79 7.70
N GLU A 148 -21.93 5.26 7.97
CA GLU A 148 -22.39 5.58 9.33
C GLU A 148 -22.47 4.32 10.21
N SER A 149 -22.88 3.18 9.67
CA SER A 149 -22.90 1.91 10.40
C SER A 149 -21.49 1.44 10.80
N CYS A 150 -20.46 1.79 10.01
CA CYS A 150 -19.05 1.56 10.33
C CYS A 150 -18.44 2.66 11.23
N GLY A 151 -19.22 3.65 11.67
CA GLY A 151 -18.72 4.79 12.47
C GLY A 151 -17.88 5.78 11.67
N ILE A 152 -17.98 5.78 10.35
CA ILE A 152 -17.18 6.63 9.45
C ILE A 152 -18.05 7.77 8.93
N SER A 153 -17.64 9.02 9.17
CA SER A 153 -18.34 10.17 8.61
C SER A 153 -18.23 10.19 7.07
N PRO A 154 -19.35 10.34 6.34
CA PRO A 154 -19.34 10.43 4.87
C PRO A 154 -18.51 11.60 4.31
N THR A 155 -18.24 12.61 5.14
CA THR A 155 -17.52 13.84 4.75
C THR A 155 -16.01 13.75 4.87
N VAL A 156 -15.44 12.72 5.51
CA VAL A 156 -14.01 12.52 5.59
C VAL A 156 -13.41 12.25 4.20
N ARG A 157 -12.09 12.33 4.09
CA ARG A 157 -11.37 11.94 2.87
C ARG A 157 -10.76 10.55 3.06
N GLY A 158 -10.63 9.79 1.97
CA GLY A 158 -10.03 8.45 2.02
C GLY A 158 -8.62 8.42 2.62
N GLU A 159 -7.84 9.50 2.46
CA GLU A 159 -6.49 9.60 3.03
C GLU A 159 -6.45 9.64 4.57
N THR A 160 -7.57 9.87 5.25
CA THR A 160 -7.64 9.87 6.72
C THR A 160 -7.90 8.50 7.32
N LEU A 161 -8.30 7.52 6.50
CA LEU A 161 -8.64 6.18 6.96
C LEU A 161 -7.40 5.27 6.98
N ASP A 162 -7.21 4.55 8.06
CA ASP A 162 -6.24 3.46 8.16
C ASP A 162 -6.82 2.13 7.65
N ILE A 163 -6.02 1.06 7.70
CA ILE A 163 -6.45 -0.26 7.20
C ILE A 163 -7.66 -0.82 7.98
N PRO A 164 -7.70 -0.79 9.32
CA PRO A 164 -8.88 -1.21 10.08
C PRO A 164 -10.15 -0.46 9.69
N ALA A 165 -10.07 0.86 9.50
CA ALA A 165 -11.22 1.67 9.09
C ALA A 165 -11.69 1.34 7.66
N PHE A 166 -10.79 0.95 6.75
CA PHE A 166 -11.18 0.46 5.42
C PHE A 166 -11.75 -0.95 5.44
N ALA A 167 -11.47 -1.73 6.48
CA ALA A 167 -11.92 -3.12 6.62
C ALA A 167 -13.29 -3.24 7.31
N ALA A 168 -13.70 -2.19 8.03
CA ALA A 168 -15.01 -2.14 8.71
C ALA A 168 -16.17 -2.11 7.71
#